data_7e016bd1062475406b6974b9e3c647f4
#
_entry.id   7e016bd1062475406b6974b9e3c647f4
#
_cell.length_a   1.000
_cell.length_b   1.000
_cell.length_c   1.000
_cell.angle_alpha   90.00
_cell.angle_beta   90.00
_cell.angle_gamma   90.00
#
_symmetry.space_group_name_H-M   'P 1'
#
loop_
_entity.id
_entity.type
_entity.pdbx_description
1 polymer ?
#
loop_
_entity_poly.entity_id
_entity_poly.type
_entity_poly.pdbx_seq_one_letter_code
_entity_poly.pdbx_strand_id
1 'polypeptide(L)'
;MGSLPPTTTTTDLILTDRGGVIENTHAIHAAIVSSSGTLLYSVGNPHRLTLARSAAKPAQALAILETGAFDQYNFSAADLALVCSSHSSEERHISRARNMLERVGGGSISETDLRCGGHAALSEKVNREWVKKDFVPGPLCNNCSGKHVGMLAGAKALAGGAGDWAATYHLPDSPMQLRVRECVADMCGLPAEQVAWAVDGCNLPAPACPLRCLARNYALVAEAADVMRREGPEEEEDEEEKASSRAKAMGRIFDAMVKHPEMVAGEGRFCTVLMEAFGDTVIGKLGADACYGVGVRVSGRRGALGIAVKIEDGNEEILYAAVAEILEQLQIGTVDMRQKLASFHHLERVNTAGAVTGKVSFQFKVRAVSDG
;
A
#
# COMPACT_ATOMS: atom_id res chain seq x y z
N MET A 1 5.07 33.31 -5.73
CA MET A 1 3.78 32.71 -6.11
C MET A 1 4.00 31.99 -7.42
N GLY A 2 4.21 30.67 -7.39
CA GLY A 2 4.36 29.87 -8.60
C GLY A 2 2.99 29.73 -9.28
N SER A 3 2.93 30.01 -10.57
CA SER A 3 1.74 29.81 -11.38
C SER A 3 1.33 28.34 -11.30
N LEU A 4 0.06 28.08 -10.98
CA LEU A 4 -0.54 26.75 -11.12
C LEU A 4 -0.34 26.28 -12.57
N PRO A 5 0.08 25.02 -12.79
CA PRO A 5 0.15 24.48 -14.14
C PRO A 5 -1.22 24.56 -14.82
N PRO A 6 -1.27 24.73 -16.15
CA PRO A 6 -2.52 24.82 -16.87
C PRO A 6 -3.38 23.58 -16.60
N THR A 7 -4.64 23.78 -16.27
CA THR A 7 -5.64 22.73 -16.14
C THR A 7 -5.79 22.05 -17.50
N THR A 8 -5.05 20.96 -17.72
CA THR A 8 -5.36 20.03 -18.79
C THR A 8 -6.76 19.50 -18.51
N THR A 9 -7.72 19.81 -19.38
CA THR A 9 -9.04 19.19 -19.36
C THR A 9 -8.85 17.70 -19.58
N THR A 10 -8.77 16.94 -18.48
CA THR A 10 -8.70 15.47 -18.56
C THR A 10 -10.06 14.97 -19.03
N THR A 11 -10.05 14.13 -20.06
CA THR A 11 -11.24 13.40 -20.50
C THR A 11 -11.43 12.10 -19.72
N ASP A 12 -10.47 11.75 -18.86
CA ASP A 12 -10.48 10.53 -18.06
C ASP A 12 -11.16 10.81 -16.73
N LEU A 13 -12.46 10.53 -16.69
CA LEU A 13 -13.36 10.89 -15.60
C LEU A 13 -14.17 9.67 -15.12
N ILE A 14 -14.57 9.75 -13.87
CA ILE A 14 -15.59 8.90 -13.26
C ILE A 14 -16.73 9.83 -12.84
N LEU A 15 -17.95 9.46 -13.18
CA LEU A 15 -19.13 10.27 -12.91
C LEU A 15 -20.01 9.57 -11.87
N THR A 16 -20.58 10.35 -10.99
CA THR A 16 -21.71 9.93 -10.18
C THR A 16 -22.95 10.69 -10.63
N ASP A 17 -24.05 10.00 -10.80
CA ASP A 17 -25.30 10.61 -11.16
C ASP A 17 -26.42 10.36 -10.13
N ARG A 18 -27.50 11.14 -10.27
CA ARG A 18 -28.76 10.93 -9.59
C ARG A 18 -29.90 11.17 -10.60
N GLY A 19 -30.59 10.09 -10.94
CA GLY A 19 -31.66 10.13 -11.94
C GLY A 19 -31.18 10.60 -13.31
N GLY A 20 -29.92 10.31 -13.69
CA GLY A 20 -29.30 10.73 -14.96
C GLY A 20 -28.70 12.15 -14.91
N VAL A 21 -28.86 12.90 -13.83
CA VAL A 21 -28.20 14.19 -13.61
C VAL A 21 -26.84 13.97 -12.97
N ILE A 22 -25.75 14.41 -13.62
CA ILE A 22 -24.41 14.31 -13.09
C ILE A 22 -24.33 15.14 -11.80
N GLU A 23 -24.01 14.46 -10.69
CA GLU A 23 -23.89 15.07 -9.36
C GLU A 23 -22.41 15.38 -9.04
N ASN A 24 -21.46 14.47 -9.37
CA ASN A 24 -20.03 14.69 -9.18
C ASN A 24 -19.22 14.17 -10.38
N THR A 25 -18.03 14.75 -10.53
CA THR A 25 -17.04 14.38 -11.52
C THR A 25 -15.70 14.16 -10.82
N HIS A 26 -15.09 12.98 -11.01
CA HIS A 26 -13.84 12.58 -10.38
C HIS A 26 -12.78 12.36 -11.45
N ALA A 27 -11.71 13.14 -11.43
CA ALA A 27 -10.57 12.93 -12.33
C ALA A 27 -9.70 11.76 -11.85
N ILE A 28 -9.31 10.87 -12.78
CA ILE A 28 -8.50 9.70 -12.51
C ILE A 28 -7.16 9.77 -13.23
N HIS A 29 -6.13 9.29 -12.56
CA HIS A 29 -4.82 9.02 -13.14
C HIS A 29 -4.41 7.59 -12.78
N ALA A 30 -3.86 6.86 -13.77
CA ALA A 30 -3.31 5.54 -13.54
C ALA A 30 -2.07 5.29 -14.40
N ALA A 31 -1.15 4.52 -13.84
CA ALA A 31 0.02 4.00 -14.54
C ALA A 31 0.08 2.48 -14.38
N ILE A 32 0.28 1.76 -15.47
CA ILE A 32 0.48 0.32 -15.49
C ILE A 32 1.85 0.07 -16.12
N VAL A 33 2.74 -0.54 -15.34
CA VAL A 33 4.15 -0.73 -15.73
C VAL A 33 4.59 -2.19 -15.58
N SER A 34 5.61 -2.57 -16.34
CA SER A 34 6.34 -3.82 -16.13
C SER A 34 7.33 -3.69 -14.96
N SER A 35 7.93 -4.79 -14.53
CA SER A 35 9.01 -4.80 -13.54
C SER A 35 10.26 -4.03 -14.00
N SER A 36 10.54 -3.98 -15.30
CA SER A 36 11.60 -3.12 -15.86
C SER A 36 11.30 -1.61 -15.73
N GLY A 37 10.07 -1.23 -15.36
CA GLY A 37 9.62 0.17 -15.27
C GLY A 37 9.07 0.74 -16.59
N THR A 38 8.94 -0.09 -17.63
CA THR A 38 8.32 0.32 -18.88
C THR A 38 6.84 0.61 -18.68
N LEU A 39 6.39 1.79 -19.08
CA LEU A 39 4.98 2.20 -19.03
C LEU A 39 4.23 1.49 -20.16
N LEU A 40 3.35 0.54 -19.79
CA LEU A 40 2.61 -0.28 -20.75
C LEU A 40 1.24 0.31 -21.09
N TYR A 41 0.56 0.85 -20.07
CA TYR A 41 -0.75 1.49 -20.22
C TYR A 41 -0.87 2.68 -19.29
N SER A 42 -1.77 3.59 -19.63
CA SER A 42 -2.07 4.75 -18.79
C SER A 42 -3.53 5.20 -18.85
N VAL A 43 -3.94 5.96 -17.83
CA VAL A 43 -5.16 6.76 -17.77
C VAL A 43 -4.75 8.13 -17.23
N GLY A 44 -5.20 9.22 -17.84
CA GLY A 44 -4.83 10.57 -17.43
C GLY A 44 -3.30 10.79 -17.47
N ASN A 45 -2.74 11.31 -16.37
CA ASN A 45 -1.30 11.62 -16.27
C ASN A 45 -0.54 10.57 -15.43
N PRO A 46 0.19 9.60 -16.06
CA PRO A 46 0.99 8.60 -15.34
C PRO A 46 2.22 9.19 -14.64
N HIS A 47 2.61 10.42 -14.98
CA HIS A 47 3.75 11.14 -14.38
C HIS A 47 3.33 12.10 -13.26
N ARG A 48 2.03 12.12 -12.89
CA ARG A 48 1.53 12.95 -11.80
C ARG A 48 2.33 12.70 -10.51
N LEU A 49 2.94 13.75 -9.96
CA LEU A 49 3.59 13.66 -8.66
C LEU A 49 2.55 13.31 -7.59
N THR A 50 2.72 12.17 -6.95
CA THR A 50 1.74 11.59 -6.04
C THR A 50 2.36 11.29 -4.70
N LEU A 51 1.79 11.84 -3.63
CA LEU A 51 2.11 11.44 -2.26
C LEU A 51 1.54 10.02 -2.05
N ALA A 52 2.41 9.03 -1.95
CA ALA A 52 2.00 7.62 -1.94
C ALA A 52 1.29 7.22 -0.65
N ARG A 53 1.53 7.95 0.45
CA ARG A 53 0.97 7.63 1.76
C ARG A 53 1.17 6.14 2.11
N SER A 54 0.14 5.48 2.61
CA SER A 54 0.23 4.05 2.97
C SER A 54 0.41 3.09 1.78
N ALA A 55 0.29 3.52 0.53
CA ALA A 55 0.65 2.70 -0.62
C ALA A 55 2.19 2.49 -0.75
N ALA A 56 3.02 3.29 -0.06
CA ALA A 56 4.47 3.08 0.01
C ALA A 56 4.90 1.99 1.01
N LYS A 57 3.99 1.42 1.79
CA LYS A 57 4.36 0.50 2.89
C LYS A 57 5.11 -0.75 2.46
N PRO A 58 4.85 -1.40 1.32
CA PRO A 58 5.69 -2.51 0.85
C PRO A 58 7.16 -2.11 0.68
N ALA A 59 7.45 -0.94 0.11
CA ALA A 59 8.83 -0.44 -0.01
C ALA A 59 9.44 -0.07 1.36
N GLN A 60 8.64 0.47 2.28
CA GLN A 60 9.10 0.74 3.64
C GLN A 60 9.35 -0.56 4.43
N ALA A 61 8.55 -1.61 4.22
CA ALA A 61 8.75 -2.93 4.83
C ALA A 61 10.03 -3.60 4.31
N LEU A 62 10.37 -3.41 3.03
CA LEU A 62 11.64 -3.89 2.47
C LEU A 62 12.83 -3.28 3.21
N ALA A 63 12.82 -1.97 3.45
CA ALA A 63 13.88 -1.31 4.21
C ALA A 63 14.04 -1.88 5.63
N ILE A 64 12.93 -2.29 6.28
CA ILE A 64 12.97 -2.95 7.60
C ILE A 64 13.54 -4.37 7.48
N LEU A 65 13.12 -5.16 6.50
CA LEU A 65 13.64 -6.51 6.28
C LEU A 65 15.16 -6.50 6.07
N GLU A 66 15.67 -5.56 5.28
CA GLU A 66 17.10 -5.41 4.98
C GLU A 66 17.96 -5.04 6.21
N THR A 67 17.36 -4.66 7.35
CA THR A 67 18.10 -4.49 8.64
C THR A 67 18.37 -5.80 9.36
N GLY A 68 17.78 -6.92 8.94
CA GLY A 68 17.82 -8.20 9.65
C GLY A 68 16.88 -8.27 10.87
N ALA A 69 16.13 -7.22 11.17
CA ALA A 69 15.28 -7.14 12.38
C ALA A 69 14.20 -8.23 12.41
N PHE A 70 13.67 -8.64 11.24
CA PHE A 70 12.64 -9.69 11.19
C PHE A 70 13.12 -11.02 11.74
N ASP A 71 14.32 -11.42 11.37
CA ASP A 71 14.91 -12.68 11.81
C ASP A 71 15.40 -12.55 13.26
N GLN A 72 16.00 -11.42 13.62
CA GLN A 72 16.45 -11.13 14.99
C GLN A 72 15.33 -11.19 16.03
N TYR A 73 14.12 -10.72 15.70
CA TYR A 73 12.98 -10.70 16.61
C TYR A 73 11.95 -11.79 16.31
N ASN A 74 12.27 -12.78 15.47
CA ASN A 74 11.40 -13.89 15.07
C ASN A 74 10.01 -13.40 14.57
N PHE A 75 9.98 -12.38 13.71
CA PHE A 75 8.75 -11.89 13.14
C PHE A 75 8.23 -12.84 12.05
N SER A 76 6.94 -13.15 12.12
CA SER A 76 6.25 -14.05 11.19
C SER A 76 5.77 -13.34 9.93
N ALA A 77 5.27 -14.11 8.95
CA ALA A 77 4.63 -13.56 7.75
C ALA A 77 3.41 -12.68 8.10
N ALA A 78 2.62 -13.03 9.11
CA ALA A 78 1.50 -12.21 9.56
C ALA A 78 1.95 -10.89 10.22
N ASP A 79 3.13 -10.87 10.88
CA ASP A 79 3.74 -9.64 11.38
C ASP A 79 4.19 -8.75 10.21
N LEU A 80 4.74 -9.34 9.15
CA LEU A 80 5.13 -8.60 7.94
C LEU A 80 3.91 -8.00 7.21
N ALA A 81 2.83 -8.75 7.11
CA ALA A 81 1.56 -8.24 6.58
C ALA A 81 1.05 -7.04 7.39
N LEU A 82 1.14 -7.12 8.73
CA LEU A 82 0.78 -6.02 9.62
C LEU A 82 1.72 -4.81 9.46
N VAL A 83 3.00 -5.00 9.21
CA VAL A 83 3.93 -3.88 8.86
C VAL A 83 3.50 -3.18 7.58
N CYS A 84 2.98 -3.91 6.60
CA CYS A 84 2.42 -3.34 5.36
C CYS A 84 1.01 -2.75 5.52
N SER A 85 0.39 -2.83 6.71
CA SER A 85 -1.03 -2.55 6.91
C SER A 85 -1.42 -1.08 7.00
N SER A 86 -2.70 -0.83 6.71
CA SER A 86 -3.48 0.27 7.27
C SER A 86 -4.70 -0.38 7.94
N HIS A 87 -4.45 -1.01 9.09
CA HIS A 87 -5.40 -1.91 9.73
C HIS A 87 -6.60 -1.20 10.34
N SER A 88 -7.66 -1.96 10.53
CA SER A 88 -8.95 -1.50 11.05
C SER A 88 -9.03 -1.49 12.57
N SER A 89 -7.92 -1.67 13.27
CA SER A 89 -7.84 -1.72 14.74
C SER A 89 -8.70 -2.83 15.36
N GLU A 90 -8.95 -3.92 14.63
CA GLU A 90 -9.54 -5.12 15.18
C GLU A 90 -8.60 -5.75 16.21
N GLU A 91 -9.12 -6.52 17.17
CA GLU A 91 -8.32 -7.11 18.25
C GLU A 91 -7.10 -7.90 17.72
N ARG A 92 -7.25 -8.59 16.58
CA ARG A 92 -6.16 -9.32 15.94
C ARG A 92 -4.99 -8.42 15.53
N HIS A 93 -5.25 -7.16 15.16
CA HIS A 93 -4.21 -6.21 14.78
C HIS A 93 -3.50 -5.64 16.01
N ILE A 94 -4.29 -5.21 17.00
CA ILE A 94 -3.77 -4.56 18.22
C ILE A 94 -2.96 -5.56 19.04
N SER A 95 -3.48 -6.77 19.27
CA SER A 95 -2.78 -7.82 20.03
C SER A 95 -1.49 -8.26 19.32
N ARG A 96 -1.50 -8.33 17.98
CA ARG A 96 -0.30 -8.66 17.21
C ARG A 96 0.75 -7.55 17.30
N ALA A 97 0.36 -6.28 17.10
CA ALA A 97 1.27 -5.15 17.22
C ALA A 97 1.89 -5.07 18.63
N ARG A 98 1.09 -5.33 19.67
CA ARG A 98 1.56 -5.41 21.06
C ARG A 98 2.60 -6.52 21.24
N ASN A 99 2.30 -7.72 20.76
CA ASN A 99 3.22 -8.86 20.86
C ASN A 99 4.54 -8.61 20.09
N MET A 100 4.48 -7.99 18.90
CA MET A 100 5.69 -7.56 18.20
C MET A 100 6.49 -6.55 19.01
N LEU A 101 5.83 -5.56 19.60
CA LEU A 101 6.48 -4.52 20.43
C LEU A 101 7.18 -5.13 21.66
N GLU A 102 6.54 -6.08 22.31
CA GLU A 102 7.11 -6.83 23.46
C GLU A 102 8.38 -7.58 23.05
N ARG A 103 8.39 -8.24 21.90
CA ARG A 103 9.58 -8.93 21.36
C ARG A 103 10.74 -7.98 21.07
N VAL A 104 10.46 -6.80 20.50
CA VAL A 104 11.48 -5.77 20.27
C VAL A 104 11.98 -5.19 21.58
N GLY A 105 11.07 -4.91 22.50
CA GLY A 105 11.36 -4.20 23.75
C GLY A 105 12.11 -5.02 24.76
N GLY A 106 11.77 -6.30 24.92
CA GLY A 106 12.27 -7.10 26.04
C GLY A 106 12.00 -6.45 27.39
N GLY A 107 10.90 -5.69 27.52
CA GLY A 107 10.52 -4.93 28.70
C GLY A 107 11.08 -3.49 28.79
N SER A 108 11.93 -3.07 27.84
CA SER A 108 12.56 -1.73 27.86
C SER A 108 11.79 -0.66 27.06
N ILE A 109 10.84 -1.05 26.21
CA ILE A 109 9.97 -0.14 25.44
C ILE A 109 8.51 -0.53 25.62
N SER A 110 7.63 0.43 25.44
CA SER A 110 6.19 0.30 25.62
C SER A 110 5.40 1.00 24.50
N GLU A 111 4.08 0.95 24.56
CA GLU A 111 3.21 1.65 23.63
C GLU A 111 3.52 3.17 23.52
N THR A 112 3.98 3.80 24.60
CA THR A 112 4.31 5.23 24.63
C THR A 112 5.54 5.59 23.81
N ASP A 113 6.35 4.61 23.40
CA ASP A 113 7.51 4.80 22.51
C ASP A 113 7.11 4.83 21.03
N LEU A 114 5.89 4.40 20.70
CA LEU A 114 5.35 4.55 19.36
C LEU A 114 5.06 6.04 19.09
N ARG A 115 5.67 6.60 18.06
CA ARG A 115 5.57 8.02 17.71
C ARG A 115 4.35 8.34 16.82
N CYS A 116 3.39 7.41 16.70
CA CYS A 116 2.05 7.65 16.14
C CYS A 116 1.06 7.93 17.27
N GLY A 117 0.09 8.79 17.00
CA GLY A 117 -1.03 9.01 17.91
C GLY A 117 -2.15 7.98 17.73
N GLY A 118 -3.02 7.82 18.72
CA GLY A 118 -4.27 7.08 18.56
C GLY A 118 -5.25 7.85 17.68
N HIS A 119 -6.16 7.12 17.02
CA HIS A 119 -7.27 7.70 16.24
C HIS A 119 -8.47 6.74 16.25
N ALA A 120 -9.65 7.23 15.85
CA ALA A 120 -10.83 6.39 15.68
C ALA A 120 -10.57 5.19 14.77
N ALA A 121 -11.08 4.00 15.09
CA ALA A 121 -10.88 2.82 14.28
C ALA A 121 -11.42 3.03 12.85
N LEU A 122 -10.70 2.51 11.83
CA LEU A 122 -11.18 2.50 10.45
C LEU A 122 -12.35 1.52 10.26
N SER A 123 -12.47 0.50 11.13
CA SER A 123 -13.66 -0.32 11.23
C SER A 123 -14.75 0.43 12.00
N GLU A 124 -15.86 0.71 11.33
CA GLU A 124 -17.01 1.37 11.97
C GLU A 124 -17.57 0.52 13.14
N LYS A 125 -17.58 -0.80 13.00
CA LYS A 125 -17.98 -1.74 14.05
C LYS A 125 -17.11 -1.58 15.30
N VAL A 126 -15.78 -1.62 15.13
CA VAL A 126 -14.83 -1.45 16.23
C VAL A 126 -14.96 -0.07 16.86
N ASN A 127 -15.06 0.97 16.02
CA ASN A 127 -15.22 2.35 16.52
C ASN A 127 -16.48 2.55 17.35
N ARG A 128 -17.62 1.98 16.94
CA ARG A 128 -18.86 2.02 17.71
C ARG A 128 -18.74 1.29 19.05
N GLU A 129 -18.00 0.19 19.11
CA GLU A 129 -17.74 -0.53 20.36
C GLU A 129 -16.85 0.29 21.29
N TRP A 130 -15.84 0.98 20.78
CA TRP A 130 -15.00 1.87 21.57
C TRP A 130 -15.80 3.03 22.17
N VAL A 131 -16.63 3.68 21.35
CA VAL A 131 -17.50 4.77 21.82
C VAL A 131 -18.44 4.31 22.94
N LYS A 132 -19.05 3.10 22.81
CA LYS A 132 -19.91 2.53 23.86
C LYS A 132 -19.21 2.25 25.19
N LYS A 133 -17.89 2.05 25.14
CA LYS A 133 -17.04 1.73 26.31
C LYS A 133 -16.25 2.93 26.82
N ASP A 134 -16.48 4.13 26.29
CA ASP A 134 -15.67 5.32 26.54
C ASP A 134 -14.15 5.07 26.39
N PHE A 135 -13.80 4.16 25.46
CA PHE A 135 -12.40 3.78 25.22
C PHE A 135 -11.69 4.86 24.41
N VAL A 136 -10.54 5.31 24.93
CA VAL A 136 -9.66 6.26 24.26
C VAL A 136 -8.55 5.49 23.57
N PRO A 137 -8.48 5.49 22.21
CA PRO A 137 -7.49 4.76 21.48
C PRO A 137 -6.08 5.35 21.66
N GLY A 138 -5.13 4.48 22.01
CA GLY A 138 -3.69 4.79 22.10
C GLY A 138 -2.94 4.49 20.80
N PRO A 139 -1.60 4.64 20.80
CA PRO A 139 -0.74 4.41 19.65
C PRO A 139 -0.86 3.02 19.00
N LEU A 140 -1.08 1.95 19.76
CA LEU A 140 -1.31 0.61 19.20
C LEU A 140 -2.60 0.53 18.37
N CYS A 141 -3.57 1.39 18.64
CA CYS A 141 -4.80 1.49 17.87
C CYS A 141 -4.62 2.23 16.54
N ASN A 142 -3.49 2.92 16.34
CA ASN A 142 -3.20 3.59 15.07
C ASN A 142 -3.10 2.58 13.94
N ASN A 143 -3.72 2.86 12.80
CA ASN A 143 -3.71 1.99 11.62
C ASN A 143 -2.32 1.72 11.04
N CYS A 144 -1.29 2.43 11.50
CA CYS A 144 0.11 2.27 11.14
C CYS A 144 0.95 1.65 12.27
N SER A 145 0.35 1.20 13.38
CA SER A 145 1.10 0.72 14.54
C SER A 145 2.06 -0.41 14.20
N GLY A 146 1.65 -1.36 13.34
CA GLY A 146 2.53 -2.44 12.87
C GLY A 146 3.77 -1.91 12.15
N LYS A 147 3.61 -0.91 11.27
CA LYS A 147 4.75 -0.24 10.63
C LYS A 147 5.66 0.44 11.65
N HIS A 148 5.10 1.13 12.65
CA HIS A 148 5.88 1.78 13.70
C HIS A 148 6.69 0.77 14.52
N VAL A 149 6.10 -0.36 14.88
CA VAL A 149 6.84 -1.45 15.57
C VAL A 149 7.95 -2.01 14.68
N GLY A 150 7.68 -2.22 13.39
CA GLY A 150 8.70 -2.64 12.43
C GLY A 150 9.86 -1.64 12.30
N MET A 151 9.56 -0.33 12.26
CA MET A 151 10.59 0.72 12.23
C MET A 151 11.41 0.77 13.54
N LEU A 152 10.77 0.58 14.69
CA LEU A 152 11.47 0.44 15.98
C LEU A 152 12.41 -0.77 15.97
N ALA A 153 11.96 -1.91 15.46
CA ALA A 153 12.78 -3.11 15.34
C ALA A 153 14.01 -2.86 14.44
N GLY A 154 13.79 -2.27 13.26
CA GLY A 154 14.87 -1.90 12.34
C GLY A 154 15.85 -0.89 12.95
N ALA A 155 15.34 0.14 13.62
CA ALA A 155 16.18 1.14 14.27
C ALA A 155 17.05 0.52 15.38
N LYS A 156 16.49 -0.39 16.18
CA LYS A 156 17.24 -1.11 17.22
C LYS A 156 18.31 -2.03 16.64
N ALA A 157 17.99 -2.73 15.55
CA ALA A 157 18.94 -3.58 14.84
C ALA A 157 20.13 -2.77 14.28
N LEU A 158 19.84 -1.65 13.60
CA LEU A 158 20.87 -0.74 13.06
C LEU A 158 21.76 -0.13 14.15
N ALA A 159 21.19 0.16 15.30
CA ALA A 159 21.91 0.75 16.45
C ALA A 159 22.69 -0.27 17.28
N GLY A 160 22.57 -1.58 17.01
CA GLY A 160 23.10 -2.63 17.89
C GLY A 160 22.53 -2.56 19.31
N GLY A 161 21.35 -1.97 19.46
CA GLY A 161 20.69 -1.77 20.75
C GLY A 161 21.20 -0.58 21.57
N ALA A 162 22.19 0.18 21.08
CA ALA A 162 22.77 1.33 21.76
C ALA A 162 22.11 2.65 21.36
N GLY A 163 22.16 3.64 22.26
CA GLY A 163 21.66 5.00 21.97
C GLY A 163 20.16 5.16 22.03
N ASP A 164 19.68 6.32 21.55
CA ASP A 164 18.28 6.76 21.67
C ASP A 164 17.43 6.42 20.41
N TRP A 165 17.58 5.19 19.91
CA TRP A 165 16.90 4.72 18.70
C TRP A 165 15.37 4.74 18.83
N ALA A 166 14.84 4.47 20.03
CA ALA A 166 13.39 4.44 20.25
C ALA A 166 12.74 5.83 20.19
N ALA A 167 13.45 6.87 20.65
CA ALA A 167 12.95 8.24 20.56
C ALA A 167 13.10 8.84 19.17
N THR A 168 14.06 8.38 18.36
CA THR A 168 14.48 9.05 17.12
C THR A 168 14.08 8.33 15.82
N TYR A 169 13.65 7.05 15.85
CA TYR A 169 13.38 6.23 14.66
C TYR A 169 12.46 6.88 13.61
N HIS A 170 11.62 7.81 14.02
CA HIS A 170 10.65 8.50 13.16
C HIS A 170 11.20 9.79 12.54
N LEU A 171 12.32 10.30 13.03
CA LEU A 171 12.91 11.54 12.54
C LEU A 171 13.52 11.33 11.15
N PRO A 172 13.37 12.32 10.23
CA PRO A 172 13.81 12.20 8.84
C PRO A 172 15.28 11.82 8.65
N ASP A 173 16.15 12.22 9.60
CA ASP A 173 17.58 12.00 9.53
C ASP A 173 18.05 10.82 10.40
N SER A 174 17.13 10.05 10.98
CA SER A 174 17.47 8.82 11.72
C SER A 174 18.01 7.76 10.76
N PRO A 175 18.91 6.87 11.22
CA PRO A 175 19.45 5.79 10.38
C PRO A 175 18.35 4.95 9.72
N MET A 176 17.24 4.70 10.42
CA MET A 176 16.12 3.94 9.87
C MET A 176 15.42 4.69 8.73
N GLN A 177 15.17 5.98 8.87
CA GLN A 177 14.51 6.75 7.83
C GLN A 177 15.43 7.05 6.63
N LEU A 178 16.72 7.18 6.84
CA LEU A 178 17.70 7.25 5.74
C LEU A 178 17.67 5.95 4.93
N ARG A 179 17.65 4.79 5.59
CA ARG A 179 17.50 3.49 4.91
C ARG A 179 16.19 3.39 4.12
N VAL A 180 15.08 3.88 4.69
CA VAL A 180 13.79 3.95 3.99
C VAL A 180 13.89 4.83 2.74
N ARG A 181 14.56 5.98 2.82
CA ARG A 181 14.74 6.89 1.67
C ARG A 181 15.51 6.24 0.53
N GLU A 182 16.61 5.58 0.85
CA GLU A 182 17.41 4.82 -0.12
C GLU A 182 16.58 3.74 -0.79
N CYS A 183 15.92 2.89 0.00
CA CYS A 183 15.11 1.79 -0.50
C CYS A 183 13.95 2.26 -1.40
N VAL A 184 13.25 3.33 -1.00
CA VAL A 184 12.15 3.88 -1.80
C VAL A 184 12.68 4.48 -3.12
N ALA A 185 13.79 5.20 -3.11
CA ALA A 185 14.39 5.77 -4.31
C ALA A 185 14.79 4.67 -5.32
N ASP A 186 15.46 3.62 -4.85
CA ASP A 186 15.84 2.46 -5.65
C ASP A 186 14.62 1.77 -6.28
N MET A 187 13.60 1.50 -5.47
CA MET A 187 12.37 0.86 -5.97
C MET A 187 11.61 1.75 -6.95
N CYS A 188 11.66 3.07 -6.78
CA CYS A 188 11.14 4.04 -7.74
C CYS A 188 11.97 4.12 -9.03
N GLY A 189 13.23 3.69 -9.00
CA GLY A 189 14.20 3.90 -10.09
C GLY A 189 14.52 5.36 -10.28
N LEU A 190 14.62 6.11 -9.20
CA LEU A 190 14.90 7.55 -9.19
C LEU A 190 16.11 7.87 -8.32
N PRO A 191 16.89 8.89 -8.66
CA PRO A 191 17.83 9.51 -7.72
C PRO A 191 17.09 9.94 -6.44
N ALA A 192 17.75 9.82 -5.29
CA ALA A 192 17.12 10.08 -3.98
C ALA A 192 16.56 11.52 -3.86
N GLU A 193 17.21 12.49 -4.49
CA GLU A 193 16.81 13.91 -4.53
C GLU A 193 15.56 14.17 -5.39
N GLN A 194 15.17 13.24 -6.24
CA GLN A 194 13.94 13.33 -7.05
C GLN A 194 12.70 12.74 -6.35
N VAL A 195 12.89 12.08 -5.22
CA VAL A 195 11.78 11.66 -4.35
C VAL A 195 11.52 12.78 -3.35
N ALA A 196 10.34 13.40 -3.44
CA ALA A 196 9.93 14.39 -2.46
C ALA A 196 9.37 13.71 -1.19
N TRP A 197 9.46 14.39 -0.06
CA TRP A 197 9.06 13.83 1.24
C TRP A 197 8.17 14.81 2.00
N ALA A 198 7.12 14.28 2.61
CA ALA A 198 6.25 15.00 3.54
C ALA A 198 6.15 14.21 4.85
N VAL A 199 5.53 14.80 5.86
CA VAL A 199 5.19 14.08 7.11
C VAL A 199 3.79 13.49 6.97
N ASP A 200 3.65 12.18 7.18
CA ASP A 200 2.36 11.49 7.15
C ASP A 200 1.53 11.76 8.42
N GLY A 201 0.23 11.48 8.37
CA GLY A 201 -0.66 11.56 9.53
C GLY A 201 -0.22 10.68 10.71
N CYS A 202 0.58 9.64 10.47
CA CYS A 202 1.19 8.81 11.51
C CYS A 202 2.55 9.31 11.99
N ASN A 203 2.97 10.52 11.62
CA ASN A 203 4.24 11.14 12.03
C ASN A 203 5.53 10.51 11.45
N LEU A 204 5.43 9.66 10.44
CA LEU A 204 6.60 9.17 9.69
C LEU A 204 6.77 9.90 8.36
N PRO A 205 7.99 9.97 7.79
CA PRO A 205 8.19 10.45 6.44
C PRO A 205 7.39 9.64 5.41
N ALA A 206 6.72 10.32 4.49
CA ALA A 206 5.94 9.76 3.41
C ALA A 206 6.50 10.23 2.06
N PRO A 207 6.81 9.30 1.13
CA PRO A 207 7.36 9.66 -0.18
C PRO A 207 6.31 10.19 -1.14
N ALA A 208 6.73 11.13 -1.98
CA ALA A 208 6.00 11.56 -3.17
C ALA A 208 6.87 11.35 -4.40
N CYS A 209 6.33 10.64 -5.38
CA CYS A 209 7.00 10.31 -6.63
C CYS A 209 5.99 10.32 -7.79
N PRO A 210 6.45 10.31 -9.06
CA PRO A 210 5.58 10.09 -10.20
C PRO A 210 4.79 8.79 -10.05
N LEU A 211 3.51 8.80 -10.42
CA LEU A 211 2.59 7.67 -10.22
C LEU A 211 3.14 6.36 -10.83
N ARG A 212 3.80 6.45 -12.02
CA ARG A 212 4.46 5.30 -12.65
C ARG A 212 5.57 4.67 -11.79
N CYS A 213 6.25 5.47 -10.95
CA CYS A 213 7.29 4.97 -10.05
C CYS A 213 6.69 4.20 -8.87
N LEU A 214 5.54 4.66 -8.35
CA LEU A 214 4.78 3.87 -7.37
C LEU A 214 4.32 2.54 -7.99
N ALA A 215 3.83 2.54 -9.23
CA ALA A 215 3.46 1.31 -9.93
C ALA A 215 4.65 0.34 -10.06
N ARG A 216 5.85 0.85 -10.40
CA ARG A 216 7.07 0.04 -10.49
C ARG A 216 7.39 -0.70 -9.18
N ASN A 217 7.19 -0.07 -8.02
CA ASN A 217 7.42 -0.73 -6.73
C ASN A 217 6.59 -2.01 -6.60
N TYR A 218 5.34 -1.97 -7.03
CA TYR A 218 4.44 -3.12 -6.99
C TYR A 218 4.80 -4.19 -8.03
N ALA A 219 5.26 -3.78 -9.21
CA ALA A 219 5.72 -4.71 -10.24
C ALA A 219 6.95 -5.51 -9.75
N LEU A 220 7.92 -4.83 -9.12
CA LEU A 220 9.11 -5.47 -8.56
C LEU A 220 8.78 -6.48 -7.47
N VAL A 221 7.88 -6.13 -6.55
CA VAL A 221 7.43 -7.03 -5.48
C VAL A 221 6.71 -8.25 -6.05
N ALA A 222 5.90 -8.08 -7.11
CA ALA A 222 5.19 -9.17 -7.77
C ALA A 222 6.14 -10.09 -8.54
N GLU A 223 7.12 -9.54 -9.26
CA GLU A 223 8.14 -10.31 -9.97
C GLU A 223 9.00 -11.13 -9.01
N ALA A 224 9.43 -10.53 -7.92
CA ALA A 224 10.24 -11.21 -6.90
C ALA A 224 9.52 -12.43 -6.31
N ALA A 225 8.21 -12.38 -6.14
CA ALA A 225 7.42 -13.54 -5.72
C ALA A 225 7.41 -14.67 -6.75
N ASP A 226 7.46 -14.34 -8.05
CA ASP A 226 7.55 -15.33 -9.11
C ASP A 226 8.94 -15.98 -9.16
N VAL A 227 10.01 -15.19 -8.99
CA VAL A 227 11.39 -15.69 -8.92
C VAL A 227 11.55 -16.64 -7.74
N MET A 228 11.17 -16.20 -6.54
CA MET A 228 11.28 -17.01 -5.31
C MET A 228 10.57 -18.36 -5.39
N ARG A 229 9.47 -18.48 -6.15
CA ARG A 229 8.75 -19.74 -6.34
C ARG A 229 9.35 -20.66 -7.40
N ARG A 230 10.18 -20.13 -8.33
CA ARG A 230 10.86 -20.92 -9.35
C ARG A 230 12.16 -21.53 -8.85
N GLU A 231 12.88 -20.81 -7.98
CA GLU A 231 14.22 -21.19 -7.56
C GLU A 231 14.24 -22.20 -6.40
N GLY A 232 13.15 -22.42 -5.66
CA GLY A 232 13.17 -23.36 -4.52
C GLY A 232 14.11 -22.92 -3.39
N PRO A 233 14.23 -23.68 -2.30
CA PRO A 233 15.27 -23.42 -1.31
C PRO A 233 16.60 -23.99 -1.78
N GLU A 234 17.63 -23.13 -1.81
CA GLU A 234 19.09 -23.36 -1.98
C GLU A 234 19.68 -23.18 -3.38
N GLU A 235 20.73 -22.34 -3.48
CA GLU A 235 22.14 -22.68 -3.64
C GLU A 235 23.03 -21.42 -3.54
N GLU A 236 24.22 -21.61 -2.95
CA GLU A 236 25.42 -20.86 -2.69
C GLU A 236 25.66 -19.40 -3.17
N GLU A 237 26.43 -18.69 -2.35
CA GLU A 237 26.56 -17.24 -2.21
C GLU A 237 27.73 -16.62 -2.99
N ASP A 238 27.46 -15.55 -3.77
CA ASP A 238 28.44 -14.61 -4.33
C ASP A 238 27.81 -13.20 -4.44
N GLU A 239 28.37 -12.23 -5.16
CA GLU A 239 27.80 -10.87 -5.31
C GLU A 239 26.40 -10.83 -5.97
N GLU A 240 25.97 -11.86 -6.68
CA GLU A 240 24.58 -12.18 -7.02
C GLU A 240 23.71 -12.33 -5.78
N GLU A 241 24.27 -12.59 -4.62
CA GLU A 241 23.64 -12.82 -3.34
C GLU A 241 22.90 -11.59 -2.78
N LYS A 242 23.44 -10.37 -2.91
CA LYS A 242 22.72 -9.16 -2.43
C LYS A 242 21.48 -8.87 -3.28
N ALA A 243 21.57 -9.08 -4.58
CA ALA A 243 20.43 -8.97 -5.48
C ALA A 243 19.41 -10.08 -5.19
N SER A 244 19.88 -11.31 -4.94
CA SER A 244 19.09 -12.46 -4.52
C SER A 244 18.42 -12.21 -3.15
N SER A 245 19.16 -11.68 -2.16
CA SER A 245 18.63 -11.36 -0.82
C SER A 245 17.51 -10.32 -0.87
N ARG A 246 17.67 -9.24 -1.65
CA ARG A 246 16.64 -8.23 -1.85
C ARG A 246 15.41 -8.78 -2.57
N ALA A 247 15.60 -9.57 -3.61
CA ALA A 247 14.50 -10.25 -4.30
C ALA A 247 13.75 -11.19 -3.35
N LYS A 248 14.46 -12.00 -2.54
CA LYS A 248 13.85 -12.83 -1.49
C LYS A 248 13.02 -11.99 -0.51
N ALA A 249 13.54 -10.85 -0.06
CA ALA A 249 12.83 -9.95 0.84
C ALA A 249 11.55 -9.37 0.21
N MET A 250 11.59 -8.95 -1.06
CA MET A 250 10.40 -8.51 -1.81
C MET A 250 9.39 -9.64 -2.00
N GLY A 251 9.83 -10.85 -2.33
CA GLY A 251 8.97 -12.03 -2.43
C GLY A 251 8.30 -12.36 -1.09
N ARG A 252 9.02 -12.27 0.04
CA ARG A 252 8.45 -12.42 1.40
C ARG A 252 7.33 -11.41 1.67
N ILE A 253 7.47 -10.16 1.20
CA ILE A 253 6.42 -9.12 1.34
C ILE A 253 5.17 -9.53 0.57
N PHE A 254 5.31 -9.92 -0.70
CA PHE A 254 4.19 -10.38 -1.50
C PHE A 254 3.46 -11.53 -0.82
N ASP A 255 4.20 -12.58 -0.46
CA ASP A 255 3.67 -13.78 0.17
C ASP A 255 2.99 -13.49 1.51
N ALA A 256 3.55 -12.61 2.33
CA ALA A 256 2.95 -12.20 3.59
C ALA A 256 1.60 -11.51 3.37
N MET A 257 1.51 -10.60 2.40
CA MET A 257 0.28 -9.86 2.11
C MET A 257 -0.82 -10.77 1.58
N VAL A 258 -0.52 -11.71 0.66
CA VAL A 258 -1.54 -12.63 0.12
C VAL A 258 -1.96 -13.72 1.10
N LYS A 259 -1.05 -14.14 2.01
CA LYS A 259 -1.37 -15.15 3.04
C LYS A 259 -2.14 -14.58 4.22
N HIS A 260 -2.01 -13.29 4.48
CA HIS A 260 -2.63 -12.59 5.61
C HIS A 260 -3.28 -11.27 5.18
N PRO A 261 -4.21 -11.29 4.20
CA PRO A 261 -4.85 -10.07 3.69
C PRO A 261 -5.66 -9.34 4.78
N GLU A 262 -6.21 -10.08 5.74
CA GLU A 262 -6.92 -9.56 6.90
C GLU A 262 -6.02 -8.72 7.80
N MET A 263 -4.71 -9.02 7.86
CA MET A 263 -3.73 -8.23 8.60
C MET A 263 -3.38 -6.92 7.89
N VAL A 264 -3.51 -6.86 6.56
CA VAL A 264 -3.17 -5.68 5.76
C VAL A 264 -4.21 -4.57 5.91
N ALA A 265 -5.50 -4.91 6.04
CA ALA A 265 -6.57 -3.91 6.14
C ALA A 265 -7.61 -4.24 7.22
N GLY A 266 -8.16 -5.45 7.23
CA GLY A 266 -9.24 -5.90 8.13
C GLY A 266 -10.44 -6.43 7.37
N GLU A 267 -11.40 -6.95 8.11
CA GLU A 267 -12.59 -7.62 7.57
C GLU A 267 -13.38 -6.70 6.62
N GLY A 268 -13.71 -7.21 5.43
CA GLY A 268 -14.56 -6.53 4.44
C GLY A 268 -13.93 -5.29 3.78
N ARG A 269 -12.70 -4.91 4.12
CA ARG A 269 -12.01 -3.79 3.48
C ARG A 269 -11.53 -4.17 2.07
N PHE A 270 -11.53 -3.21 1.14
CA PHE A 270 -11.20 -3.46 -0.27
C PHE A 270 -9.85 -4.17 -0.47
N CYS A 271 -8.79 -3.79 0.25
CA CYS A 271 -7.50 -4.46 0.13
C CYS A 271 -7.60 -5.95 0.51
N THR A 272 -8.33 -6.29 1.58
CA THR A 272 -8.57 -7.67 2.03
C THR A 272 -9.37 -8.43 0.98
N VAL A 273 -10.52 -7.89 0.54
CA VAL A 273 -11.39 -8.54 -0.45
C VAL A 273 -10.68 -8.72 -1.80
N LEU A 274 -9.87 -7.73 -2.24
CA LEU A 274 -9.09 -7.86 -3.46
C LEU A 274 -8.10 -9.03 -3.37
N MET A 275 -7.30 -9.10 -2.32
CA MET A 275 -6.30 -10.17 -2.17
C MET A 275 -6.95 -11.54 -1.97
N GLU A 276 -8.05 -11.64 -1.22
CA GLU A 276 -8.83 -12.88 -1.08
C GLU A 276 -9.46 -13.32 -2.41
N ALA A 277 -9.96 -12.38 -3.21
CA ALA A 277 -10.58 -12.69 -4.50
C ALA A 277 -9.60 -13.23 -5.53
N PHE A 278 -8.37 -12.68 -5.55
CA PHE A 278 -7.34 -13.03 -6.53
C PHE A 278 -6.32 -14.07 -5.99
N GLY A 279 -6.44 -14.43 -4.72
CA GLY A 279 -5.55 -15.41 -4.08
C GLY A 279 -4.08 -14.98 -4.14
N ASP A 280 -3.23 -15.90 -4.58
CA ASP A 280 -1.78 -15.69 -4.62
C ASP A 280 -1.26 -14.90 -5.84
N THR A 281 -2.15 -14.27 -6.61
CA THR A 281 -1.77 -13.58 -7.87
C THR A 281 -1.72 -12.07 -7.76
N VAL A 282 -2.39 -11.47 -6.78
CA VAL A 282 -2.50 -10.02 -6.66
C VAL A 282 -2.31 -9.56 -5.22
N ILE A 283 -1.49 -8.54 -5.04
CA ILE A 283 -1.47 -7.73 -3.82
C ILE A 283 -2.06 -6.35 -4.08
N GLY A 284 -2.68 -5.75 -3.08
CA GLY A 284 -3.23 -4.40 -3.19
C GLY A 284 -3.10 -3.61 -1.90
N LYS A 285 -2.78 -2.31 -2.02
CA LYS A 285 -2.63 -1.45 -0.85
C LYS A 285 -3.15 -0.04 -1.08
N LEU A 286 -4.08 0.35 -0.22
CA LEU A 286 -4.59 1.70 -0.12
C LEU A 286 -3.55 2.66 0.48
N GLY A 287 -3.40 3.82 -0.13
CA GLY A 287 -2.84 5.04 0.46
C GLY A 287 -3.96 6.06 0.67
N ALA A 288 -3.93 6.79 1.78
CA ALA A 288 -4.91 7.83 2.08
C ALA A 288 -5.02 8.86 0.94
N ASP A 289 -6.15 9.57 0.92
CA ASP A 289 -6.48 10.54 -0.13
C ASP A 289 -6.54 9.89 -1.53
N ALA A 290 -7.11 8.70 -1.61
CA ALA A 290 -7.38 7.94 -2.83
C ALA A 290 -6.16 7.70 -3.72
N CYS A 291 -5.11 7.14 -3.15
CA CYS A 291 -3.97 6.54 -3.84
C CYS A 291 -3.99 5.02 -3.64
N TYR A 292 -3.74 4.25 -4.68
CA TYR A 292 -3.73 2.78 -4.59
C TYR A 292 -2.59 2.18 -5.39
N GLY A 293 -1.95 1.14 -4.85
CA GLY A 293 -0.98 0.33 -5.57
C GLY A 293 -1.45 -1.12 -5.68
N VAL A 294 -1.23 -1.74 -6.83
CA VAL A 294 -1.52 -3.17 -7.10
C VAL A 294 -0.30 -3.82 -7.72
N GLY A 295 0.11 -4.96 -7.18
CA GLY A 295 1.11 -5.84 -7.78
C GLY A 295 0.43 -7.10 -8.33
N VAL A 296 0.64 -7.40 -9.60
CA VAL A 296 0.09 -8.56 -10.28
C VAL A 296 1.24 -9.47 -10.68
N ARG A 297 1.24 -10.69 -10.17
CA ARG A 297 2.18 -11.74 -10.61
C ARG A 297 1.92 -12.11 -12.05
N VAL A 298 2.78 -12.90 -12.65
CA VAL A 298 2.76 -13.25 -14.08
C VAL A 298 1.36 -13.24 -14.69
N SER A 299 1.08 -12.25 -15.53
CA SER A 299 -0.15 -12.14 -16.30
C SER A 299 0.07 -12.64 -17.73
N GLY A 300 0.29 -13.94 -17.88
CA GLY A 300 0.55 -14.57 -19.17
C GLY A 300 1.84 -14.04 -19.84
N ARG A 301 1.72 -13.52 -21.08
CA ARG A 301 2.86 -12.99 -21.85
C ARG A 301 3.38 -11.63 -21.36
N ARG A 302 2.67 -10.95 -20.46
CA ARG A 302 3.01 -9.59 -20.00
C ARG A 302 4.05 -9.58 -18.85
N GLY A 303 4.29 -10.72 -18.22
CA GLY A 303 5.10 -10.78 -16.99
C GLY A 303 4.41 -10.16 -15.80
N ALA A 304 5.15 -9.85 -14.74
CA ALA A 304 4.64 -9.14 -13.58
C ALA A 304 4.29 -7.69 -13.91
N LEU A 305 3.18 -7.20 -13.35
CA LEU A 305 2.69 -5.84 -13.55
C LEU A 305 2.56 -5.10 -12.23
N GLY A 306 2.84 -3.81 -12.28
CA GLY A 306 2.48 -2.87 -11.23
C GLY A 306 1.47 -1.86 -11.75
N ILE A 307 0.46 -1.58 -10.91
CA ILE A 307 -0.57 -0.59 -11.20
C ILE A 307 -0.58 0.42 -10.06
N ALA A 308 -0.60 1.70 -10.38
CA ALA A 308 -0.86 2.75 -9.40
C ALA A 308 -2.00 3.64 -9.90
N VAL A 309 -2.92 3.96 -8.98
CA VAL A 309 -4.13 4.75 -9.28
C VAL A 309 -4.24 5.91 -8.32
N LYS A 310 -4.65 7.08 -8.80
CA LYS A 310 -4.94 8.26 -8.01
C LYS A 310 -6.24 8.91 -8.47
N ILE A 311 -7.14 9.18 -7.54
CA ILE A 311 -8.32 10.03 -7.75
C ILE A 311 -8.03 11.41 -7.16
N GLU A 312 -8.22 12.47 -7.95
CA GLU A 312 -7.76 13.83 -7.61
C GLU A 312 -8.41 14.39 -6.36
N ASP A 313 -9.69 14.18 -6.18
CA ASP A 313 -10.47 14.69 -5.04
C ASP A 313 -10.33 13.87 -3.75
N GLY A 314 -9.57 12.77 -3.79
CA GLY A 314 -9.35 11.94 -2.61
C GLY A 314 -10.46 10.96 -2.25
N ASN A 315 -11.46 10.77 -3.10
CA ASN A 315 -12.59 9.87 -2.84
C ASN A 315 -12.17 8.39 -2.91
N GLU A 316 -12.11 7.71 -1.75
CA GLU A 316 -11.67 6.32 -1.66
C GLU A 316 -12.68 5.31 -2.23
N GLU A 317 -13.99 5.59 -2.13
CA GLU A 317 -15.03 4.73 -2.71
C GLU A 317 -14.88 4.68 -4.25
N ILE A 318 -14.70 5.84 -4.86
CA ILE A 318 -14.45 5.97 -6.30
C ILE A 318 -13.11 5.36 -6.71
N LEU A 319 -12.09 5.45 -5.85
CA LEU A 319 -10.80 4.79 -6.08
C LEU A 319 -10.96 3.27 -6.19
N TYR A 320 -11.71 2.64 -5.28
CA TYR A 320 -11.93 1.19 -5.30
C TYR A 320 -12.66 0.76 -6.57
N ALA A 321 -13.69 1.51 -6.97
CA ALA A 321 -14.41 1.28 -8.22
C ALA A 321 -13.48 1.42 -9.44
N ALA A 322 -12.61 2.43 -9.44
CA ALA A 322 -11.62 2.64 -10.50
C ALA A 322 -10.60 1.50 -10.60
N VAL A 323 -10.10 1.01 -9.46
CA VAL A 323 -9.17 -0.13 -9.44
C VAL A 323 -9.86 -1.38 -10.01
N ALA A 324 -11.08 -1.68 -9.59
CA ALA A 324 -11.85 -2.82 -10.11
C ALA A 324 -12.10 -2.70 -11.62
N GLU A 325 -12.45 -1.50 -12.12
CA GLU A 325 -12.65 -1.23 -13.56
C GLU A 325 -11.34 -1.39 -14.35
N ILE A 326 -10.19 -0.96 -13.82
CA ILE A 326 -8.89 -1.16 -14.48
C ILE A 326 -8.56 -2.66 -14.58
N LEU A 327 -8.81 -3.44 -13.52
CA LEU A 327 -8.61 -4.90 -13.55
C LEU A 327 -9.55 -5.56 -14.58
N GLU A 328 -10.79 -5.07 -14.71
CA GLU A 328 -11.74 -5.53 -15.73
C GLU A 328 -11.27 -5.18 -17.14
N GLN A 329 -10.90 -3.93 -17.43
CA GLN A 329 -10.44 -3.51 -18.76
C GLN A 329 -9.17 -4.23 -19.20
N LEU A 330 -8.27 -4.55 -18.26
CA LEU A 330 -7.03 -5.28 -18.54
C LEU A 330 -7.21 -6.82 -18.53
N GLN A 331 -8.40 -7.31 -18.18
CA GLN A 331 -8.72 -8.74 -18.04
C GLN A 331 -7.75 -9.46 -17.10
N ILE A 332 -7.44 -8.84 -15.95
CA ILE A 332 -6.58 -9.44 -14.92
C ILE A 332 -7.40 -10.43 -14.10
N GLY A 333 -6.87 -11.64 -13.91
CA GLY A 333 -7.57 -12.74 -13.25
C GLY A 333 -8.74 -13.30 -14.08
N THR A 334 -9.52 -14.17 -13.48
CA THR A 334 -10.72 -14.74 -14.10
C THR A 334 -11.93 -13.81 -13.93
N VAL A 335 -13.00 -14.07 -14.68
CA VAL A 335 -14.29 -13.37 -14.53
C VAL A 335 -14.81 -13.52 -13.09
N ASP A 336 -14.76 -14.73 -12.53
CA ASP A 336 -15.22 -15.02 -11.16
C ASP A 336 -14.44 -14.24 -10.10
N MET A 337 -13.10 -14.09 -10.29
CA MET A 337 -12.28 -13.28 -9.40
C MET A 337 -12.72 -11.82 -9.42
N ARG A 338 -12.94 -11.25 -10.61
CA ARG A 338 -13.39 -9.86 -10.77
C ARG A 338 -14.81 -9.63 -10.23
N GLN A 339 -15.72 -10.61 -10.42
CA GLN A 339 -17.08 -10.54 -9.89
C GLN A 339 -17.14 -10.47 -8.35
N LYS A 340 -16.16 -11.01 -7.63
CA LYS A 340 -16.06 -10.88 -6.17
C LYS A 340 -15.84 -9.41 -5.73
N LEU A 341 -15.43 -8.53 -6.64
CA LEU A 341 -15.28 -7.10 -6.39
C LEU A 341 -16.55 -6.30 -6.73
N ALA A 342 -17.65 -6.93 -7.15
CA ALA A 342 -18.84 -6.25 -7.68
C ALA A 342 -19.40 -5.17 -6.72
N SER A 343 -19.37 -5.40 -5.40
CA SER A 343 -19.83 -4.44 -4.40
C SER A 343 -19.00 -3.15 -4.33
N PHE A 344 -17.75 -3.20 -4.80
CA PHE A 344 -16.87 -2.04 -4.91
C PHE A 344 -16.85 -1.45 -6.34
N HIS A 345 -17.15 -2.27 -7.34
CA HIS A 345 -17.09 -1.89 -8.75
C HIS A 345 -18.36 -1.20 -9.24
N HIS A 346 -19.52 -1.83 -8.98
CA HIS A 346 -20.82 -1.38 -9.48
C HIS A 346 -21.57 -0.62 -8.38
N LEU A 347 -21.09 0.59 -8.08
CA LEU A 347 -21.66 1.39 -7.00
C LEU A 347 -22.98 2.02 -7.42
N GLU A 348 -24.02 1.73 -6.65
CA GLU A 348 -25.33 2.35 -6.74
C GLU A 348 -25.47 3.47 -5.70
N ARG A 349 -26.19 4.52 -6.08
CA ARG A 349 -26.59 5.58 -5.14
C ARG A 349 -27.99 5.27 -4.64
N VAL A 350 -28.06 4.87 -3.37
CA VAL A 350 -29.32 4.46 -2.73
C VAL A 350 -29.79 5.56 -1.78
N ASN A 351 -31.09 5.89 -1.85
CA ASN A 351 -31.68 6.87 -0.91
C ASN A 351 -32.04 6.24 0.44
N THR A 352 -32.49 7.06 1.37
CA THR A 352 -32.85 6.61 2.73
C THR A 352 -34.05 5.65 2.78
N ALA A 353 -34.83 5.55 1.72
CA ALA A 353 -35.92 4.57 1.55
C ALA A 353 -35.47 3.26 0.87
N GLY A 354 -34.16 3.10 0.58
CA GLY A 354 -33.63 1.91 -0.06
C GLY A 354 -33.82 1.85 -1.58
N ALA A 355 -34.30 2.93 -2.21
CA ALA A 355 -34.45 2.99 -3.66
C ALA A 355 -33.14 3.41 -4.34
N VAL A 356 -32.77 2.73 -5.42
CA VAL A 356 -31.64 3.13 -6.29
C VAL A 356 -32.04 4.39 -7.05
N THR A 357 -31.26 5.45 -6.85
CA THR A 357 -31.52 6.77 -7.43
C THR A 357 -30.43 7.25 -8.37
N GLY A 358 -29.32 6.52 -8.49
CA GLY A 358 -28.22 6.85 -9.38
C GLY A 358 -27.13 5.78 -9.33
N LYS A 359 -26.04 6.02 -10.05
CA LYS A 359 -24.92 5.07 -10.15
C LYS A 359 -23.59 5.79 -10.38
N VAL A 360 -22.52 5.01 -10.30
CA VAL A 360 -21.19 5.40 -10.76
C VAL A 360 -20.98 4.91 -12.20
N SER A 361 -20.37 5.73 -13.04
CA SER A 361 -20.05 5.37 -14.42
C SER A 361 -18.64 5.82 -14.82
N PHE A 362 -17.97 5.00 -15.63
CA PHE A 362 -16.57 5.21 -16.02
C PHE A 362 -16.51 5.77 -17.44
N GLN A 363 -15.95 6.98 -17.59
CA GLN A 363 -15.72 7.62 -18.89
C GLN A 363 -14.26 7.46 -19.34
N PHE A 364 -13.40 6.90 -18.52
CA PHE A 364 -12.00 6.64 -18.86
C PHE A 364 -11.81 5.29 -19.57
N LYS A 365 -10.72 5.21 -20.33
CA LYS A 365 -10.22 3.95 -20.92
C LYS A 365 -8.74 3.79 -20.60
N VAL A 366 -8.37 2.55 -20.28
CA VAL A 366 -6.96 2.16 -20.15
C VAL A 366 -6.37 2.07 -21.55
N ARG A 367 -5.42 2.95 -21.88
CA ARG A 367 -4.82 3.06 -23.20
C ARG A 367 -3.42 2.48 -23.20
N ALA A 368 -3.11 1.64 -24.20
CA ALA A 368 -1.74 1.20 -24.42
C ALA A 368 -0.86 2.42 -24.76
N VAL A 369 0.34 2.43 -24.18
CA VAL A 369 1.38 3.41 -24.53
C VAL A 369 2.20 2.79 -25.64
N SER A 370 2.20 3.41 -26.83
CA SER A 370 3.10 3.02 -27.92
C SER A 370 4.52 3.42 -27.57
N ASP A 371 5.47 2.50 -27.76
CA ASP A 371 6.87 2.85 -27.77
C ASP A 371 7.11 3.89 -28.85
N GLY A 372 7.49 5.13 -28.44
CA GLY A 372 7.81 6.23 -29.33
C GLY A 372 9.14 6.07 -30.03
#